data_f5e727931d133edbf3dac077e311e5a8
#
_entry.id   f5e727931d133edbf3dac077e311e5a8
#
_cell.length_a   1.000
_cell.length_b   1.000
_cell.length_c   1.000
_cell.angle_alpha   90.00
_cell.angle_beta   90.00
_cell.angle_gamma   90.00
#
_symmetry.space_group_name_H-M   'P 1'
#
loop_
_entity.id
_entity.type
_entity.pdbx_description
1 polymer ?
#
loop_
_entity_poly.entity_id
_entity_poly.type
_entity_poly.pdbx_seq_one_letter_code
_entity_poly.pdbx_strand_id
1 'polypeptide(L)'
;MRNLVLILGDQLDAESSAFDGFDPNLDAIWMAEVAQESRKVWSSKPRTALFLSAMRHHREALKAKGWRVFYRELTRAAGVWQEPDGASRESSAETFSAALAESSARLNPERWVIVEPGEWSVRKEICEAAEAAGISLEIRDDRHFLCSHAQFAAHAEGRKQLRMEFFYREMRQRHSVLLEEGKPAGGAWNFDSENRKSFGKSGPPLHTPPRRFKPDALTQQVLALVNERFAEHPGDLTAFDWPVTAEEAVQALEDFIAHRLVEFGDWQDAMWTNEPWLFHSRLSTVLNLKLLHPSRVIEAAQNAWKQGRAPLAGAEGFIRQILGWREYVRGIYWRQMPEYLELNALGAAHPLPPFYWTGKTEMVCMQDALAQTLKLGYAHHIQRLMVTGLYALMFGVRPREVHAWYLAVYVDAVEWVELPNTLGMSQHADGGLMASKPYIATGKYIQRMSNYCSGCRFDPAESTGPTACPFTTLYWDFLLQHEAAMRLNQRMSMQVRNLERLDETKRAAIRSMAAQIRSDAQRSAQ
;
A
#
# COMPACT_ATOMS: atom_id res chain seq x y z
N MET A 1 -19.58 -30.11 12.70
CA MET A 1 -19.77 -28.73 12.16
C MET A 1 -19.58 -28.78 10.66
N ARG A 2 -20.55 -28.25 9.86
CA ARG A 2 -20.49 -28.36 8.40
C ARG A 2 -19.32 -27.51 7.87
N ASN A 3 -19.37 -26.20 8.01
CA ASN A 3 -18.30 -25.32 7.56
C ASN A 3 -17.68 -24.50 8.70
N LEU A 4 -16.36 -24.32 8.66
CA LEU A 4 -15.64 -23.31 9.41
C LEU A 4 -15.19 -22.22 8.42
N VAL A 5 -15.80 -21.03 8.50
CA VAL A 5 -15.50 -19.90 7.63
C VAL A 5 -14.34 -19.12 8.22
N LEU A 6 -13.22 -19.12 7.51
CA LEU A 6 -12.00 -18.45 7.93
C LEU A 6 -12.01 -16.99 7.45
N ILE A 7 -11.83 -16.04 8.37
CA ILE A 7 -11.76 -14.61 8.08
C ILE A 7 -10.39 -14.08 8.56
N LEU A 8 -9.59 -13.59 7.64
CA LEU A 8 -8.28 -13.00 7.91
C LEU A 8 -8.39 -11.49 8.21
N GLY A 9 -7.30 -10.90 8.71
CA GLY A 9 -7.26 -9.49 9.10
C GLY A 9 -7.46 -8.49 7.96
N ASP A 10 -7.24 -8.91 6.71
CA ASP A 10 -7.50 -8.12 5.49
C ASP A 10 -8.80 -8.52 4.77
N GLN A 11 -9.73 -9.24 5.44
CA GLN A 11 -10.97 -9.79 4.86
C GLN A 11 -12.22 -9.40 5.66
N LEU A 12 -12.26 -8.17 6.18
CA LEU A 12 -13.29 -7.71 7.11
C LEU A 12 -14.55 -7.18 6.41
N ASP A 13 -14.96 -7.85 5.31
CA ASP A 13 -16.17 -7.55 4.55
C ASP A 13 -17.35 -8.37 5.08
N ALA A 14 -18.37 -7.68 5.58
CA ALA A 14 -19.58 -8.31 6.10
C ALA A 14 -20.49 -8.93 5.00
N GLU A 15 -20.23 -8.61 3.72
CA GLU A 15 -20.92 -9.12 2.53
C GLU A 15 -20.02 -10.06 1.70
N SER A 16 -18.95 -10.56 2.32
CA SER A 16 -17.98 -11.44 1.68
C SER A 16 -18.63 -12.71 1.10
N SER A 17 -18.12 -13.17 -0.05
CA SER A 17 -18.50 -14.48 -0.63
C SER A 17 -18.22 -15.66 0.31
N ALA A 18 -17.37 -15.48 1.32
CA ALA A 18 -17.16 -16.48 2.36
C ALA A 18 -18.46 -16.88 3.08
N PHE A 19 -19.45 -15.97 3.12
CA PHE A 19 -20.73 -16.18 3.77
C PHE A 19 -21.84 -16.68 2.84
N ASP A 20 -21.56 -16.97 1.56
CA ASP A 20 -22.57 -17.54 0.67
C ASP A 20 -23.01 -18.92 1.17
N GLY A 21 -24.31 -19.07 1.43
CA GLY A 21 -24.87 -20.30 1.97
C GLY A 21 -24.54 -20.59 3.45
N PHE A 22 -24.03 -19.59 4.19
CA PHE A 22 -23.78 -19.70 5.62
C PHE A 22 -25.08 -19.92 6.40
N ASP A 23 -25.09 -20.97 7.22
CA ASP A 23 -26.18 -21.27 8.15
C ASP A 23 -25.66 -21.23 9.59
N PRO A 24 -26.10 -20.28 10.43
CA PRO A 24 -25.61 -20.13 11.79
C PRO A 24 -25.83 -21.32 12.70
N ASN A 25 -26.74 -22.26 12.34
CA ASN A 25 -26.95 -23.48 13.09
C ASN A 25 -25.92 -24.57 12.75
N LEU A 26 -25.42 -24.60 11.51
CA LEU A 26 -24.53 -25.65 11.00
C LEU A 26 -23.07 -25.18 10.89
N ASP A 27 -22.84 -23.87 10.65
CA ASP A 27 -21.57 -23.27 10.36
C ASP A 27 -21.07 -22.40 11.51
N ALA A 28 -19.79 -22.07 11.50
CA ALA A 28 -19.21 -21.09 12.42
C ALA A 28 -18.10 -20.30 11.72
N ILE A 29 -17.70 -19.20 12.33
CA ILE A 29 -16.65 -18.31 11.86
C ILE A 29 -15.41 -18.52 12.71
N TRP A 30 -14.27 -18.51 12.07
CA TRP A 30 -12.96 -18.54 12.68
C TRP A 30 -12.17 -17.28 12.35
N MET A 31 -11.60 -16.66 13.36
CA MET A 31 -10.67 -15.55 13.23
C MET A 31 -9.53 -15.71 14.22
N ALA A 32 -8.31 -15.37 13.83
CA ALA A 32 -7.17 -15.47 14.73
C ALA A 32 -6.21 -14.27 14.57
N GLU A 33 -5.89 -13.65 15.69
CA GLU A 33 -4.73 -12.77 15.83
C GLU A 33 -3.50 -13.66 16.07
N VAL A 34 -2.51 -13.61 15.16
CA VAL A 34 -1.26 -14.35 15.28
C VAL A 34 -0.06 -13.41 15.30
N ALA A 35 0.91 -13.66 16.18
CA ALA A 35 2.07 -12.77 16.33
C ALA A 35 2.99 -12.81 15.10
N GLN A 36 3.01 -13.91 14.35
CA GLN A 36 3.76 -14.07 13.11
C GLN A 36 3.50 -12.92 12.14
N GLU A 37 2.24 -12.47 11.97
CA GLU A 37 1.88 -11.40 11.03
C GLU A 37 2.55 -10.06 11.34
N SER A 38 2.81 -9.77 12.61
CA SER A 38 3.54 -8.56 13.01
C SER A 38 5.05 -8.74 13.02
N ARG A 39 5.55 -9.99 12.97
CA ARG A 39 6.98 -10.34 13.03
C ARG A 39 7.57 -10.77 11.69
N LYS A 40 6.75 -11.15 10.71
CA LYS A 40 7.17 -11.50 9.34
C LYS A 40 8.02 -10.39 8.70
N VAL A 41 7.61 -9.15 8.90
CA VAL A 41 8.41 -7.94 8.78
C VAL A 41 8.37 -7.21 10.12
N TRP A 42 9.28 -6.27 10.37
CA TRP A 42 9.28 -5.48 11.61
C TRP A 42 8.13 -4.45 11.61
N SER A 43 6.89 -4.97 11.65
CA SER A 43 5.65 -4.19 11.45
C SER A 43 5.54 -3.04 12.44
N SER A 44 5.18 -1.86 11.95
CA SER A 44 4.97 -0.69 12.81
C SER A 44 3.80 -0.90 13.78
N LYS A 45 3.90 -0.28 14.95
CA LYS A 45 2.81 -0.29 15.95
C LYS A 45 1.48 0.22 15.36
N PRO A 46 1.43 1.33 14.59
CA PRO A 46 0.18 1.78 13.96
C PRO A 46 -0.45 0.74 13.03
N ARG A 47 0.37 0.02 12.23
CA ARG A 47 -0.13 -1.03 11.35
C ARG A 47 -0.73 -2.18 12.15
N THR A 48 0.01 -2.72 13.11
CA THR A 48 -0.47 -3.81 13.98
C THR A 48 -1.74 -3.39 14.73
N ALA A 49 -1.77 -2.19 15.30
CA ALA A 49 -2.93 -1.67 16.03
C ALA A 49 -4.17 -1.52 15.13
N LEU A 50 -4.00 -1.06 13.87
CA LEU A 50 -5.11 -0.93 12.93
C LEU A 50 -5.74 -2.28 12.62
N PHE A 51 -4.92 -3.28 12.26
CA PHE A 51 -5.43 -4.61 11.92
C PHE A 51 -6.14 -5.26 13.11
N LEU A 52 -5.52 -5.28 14.28
CA LEU A 52 -6.12 -5.89 15.47
C LEU A 52 -7.41 -5.18 15.91
N SER A 53 -7.43 -3.83 15.87
CA SER A 53 -8.64 -3.07 16.20
C SER A 53 -9.77 -3.39 15.23
N ALA A 54 -9.52 -3.35 13.93
CA ALA A 54 -10.53 -3.65 12.92
C ALA A 54 -11.04 -5.11 13.04
N MET A 55 -10.16 -6.07 13.27
CA MET A 55 -10.55 -7.48 13.49
C MET A 55 -11.47 -7.65 14.71
N ARG A 56 -11.14 -6.99 15.84
CA ARG A 56 -11.97 -7.06 17.05
C ARG A 56 -13.34 -6.42 16.85
N HIS A 57 -13.41 -5.27 16.19
CA HIS A 57 -14.69 -4.64 15.84
C HIS A 57 -15.51 -5.51 14.89
N HIS A 58 -14.89 -6.11 13.88
CA HIS A 58 -15.56 -7.01 12.95
C HIS A 58 -16.10 -8.25 13.67
N ARG A 59 -15.33 -8.84 14.60
CA ARG A 59 -15.81 -9.91 15.48
C ARG A 59 -17.10 -9.51 16.21
N GLU A 60 -17.13 -8.33 16.83
CA GLU A 60 -18.32 -7.87 17.56
C GLU A 60 -19.51 -7.65 16.61
N ALA A 61 -19.28 -7.12 15.42
CA ALA A 61 -20.32 -6.97 14.40
C ALA A 61 -20.90 -8.32 13.95
N LEU A 62 -20.08 -9.35 13.80
CA LEU A 62 -20.53 -10.72 13.45
C LEU A 62 -21.30 -11.36 14.61
N LYS A 63 -20.83 -11.20 15.86
CA LYS A 63 -21.55 -11.68 17.07
C LYS A 63 -22.91 -10.99 17.22
N ALA A 64 -23.01 -9.70 16.91
CA ALA A 64 -24.28 -8.96 16.96
C ALA A 64 -25.33 -9.50 15.97
N LYS A 65 -24.91 -10.19 14.89
CA LYS A 65 -25.81 -10.94 13.97
C LYS A 65 -26.26 -12.28 14.54
N GLY A 66 -25.83 -12.66 15.74
CA GLY A 66 -26.10 -13.98 16.34
C GLY A 66 -25.23 -15.10 15.78
N TRP A 67 -24.15 -14.80 15.07
CA TRP A 67 -23.28 -15.79 14.46
C TRP A 67 -22.26 -16.35 15.45
N ARG A 68 -21.93 -17.63 15.34
CA ARG A 68 -20.94 -18.31 16.17
C ARG A 68 -19.53 -17.94 15.70
N VAL A 69 -18.81 -17.15 16.51
CA VAL A 69 -17.45 -16.72 16.20
C VAL A 69 -16.46 -17.31 17.19
N PHE A 70 -15.53 -18.11 16.70
CA PHE A 70 -14.34 -18.57 17.41
C PHE A 70 -13.22 -17.59 17.11
N TYR A 71 -12.82 -16.84 18.11
CA TYR A 71 -11.84 -15.77 17.95
C TYR A 71 -10.62 -15.99 18.81
N ARG A 72 -9.44 -16.10 18.20
CA ARG A 72 -8.20 -16.11 18.95
C ARG A 72 -7.69 -14.67 19.13
N GLU A 73 -7.64 -14.25 20.35
CA GLU A 73 -7.18 -12.93 20.75
C GLU A 73 -5.74 -12.99 21.28
N LEU A 74 -4.85 -12.11 20.80
CA LEU A 74 -3.52 -11.95 21.37
C LEU A 74 -3.61 -11.34 22.76
N THR A 75 -2.79 -11.87 23.68
CA THR A 75 -2.56 -11.34 25.02
C THR A 75 -1.12 -10.85 25.15
N ARG A 76 -0.73 -10.37 26.31
CA ARG A 76 0.65 -9.92 26.58
C ARG A 76 1.70 -10.99 26.28
N ALA A 77 1.46 -12.21 26.70
CA ALA A 77 2.44 -13.30 26.63
C ALA A 77 2.12 -14.35 25.55
N ALA A 78 0.83 -14.60 25.26
CA ALA A 78 0.40 -15.71 24.40
C ALA A 78 -0.85 -15.33 23.59
N GLY A 79 -1.89 -16.14 23.65
CA GLY A 79 -3.20 -15.88 23.10
C GLY A 79 -4.29 -16.60 23.87
N VAL A 80 -5.53 -16.19 23.65
CA VAL A 80 -6.71 -16.79 24.27
C VAL A 80 -7.80 -16.97 23.22
N TRP A 81 -8.36 -18.16 23.11
CA TRP A 81 -9.57 -18.40 22.34
C TRP A 81 -10.78 -17.86 23.10
N GLN A 82 -11.56 -17.04 22.45
CA GLN A 82 -12.87 -16.59 22.90
C GLN A 82 -13.91 -17.45 22.16
N GLU A 83 -14.70 -18.19 22.93
CA GLU A 83 -15.71 -19.11 22.42
C GLU A 83 -17.06 -18.41 22.24
N PRO A 84 -17.97 -18.93 21.37
CA PRO A 84 -19.31 -18.35 21.20
C PRO A 84 -20.18 -18.34 22.45
N ASP A 85 -19.96 -19.29 23.39
CA ASP A 85 -20.65 -19.39 24.68
C ASP A 85 -20.08 -18.50 25.78
N GLY A 86 -19.03 -17.73 25.46
CA GLY A 86 -18.33 -16.85 26.38
C GLY A 86 -17.20 -17.52 27.16
N ALA A 87 -16.93 -18.81 26.97
CA ALA A 87 -15.78 -19.48 27.56
C ALA A 87 -14.47 -18.96 26.95
N SER A 88 -13.39 -19.02 27.73
CA SER A 88 -12.05 -18.63 27.29
C SER A 88 -11.07 -19.77 27.51
N ARG A 89 -10.12 -19.93 26.57
CA ARG A 89 -9.10 -20.96 26.66
C ARG A 89 -7.75 -20.45 26.17
N GLU A 90 -6.69 -20.74 26.93
CA GLU A 90 -5.32 -20.39 26.55
C GLU A 90 -4.90 -21.06 25.23
N SER A 91 -4.09 -20.36 24.47
CA SER A 91 -3.55 -20.77 23.18
C SER A 91 -2.10 -20.31 23.05
N SER A 92 -1.23 -21.24 22.66
CA SER A 92 0.18 -20.96 22.39
C SER A 92 0.47 -20.76 20.88
N ALA A 93 -0.54 -20.81 20.01
CA ALA A 93 -0.37 -20.68 18.57
C ALA A 93 0.22 -19.31 18.21
N GLU A 94 1.33 -19.28 17.49
CA GLU A 94 1.97 -18.05 16.99
C GLU A 94 1.75 -17.85 15.48
N THR A 95 1.26 -18.89 14.76
CA THR A 95 1.05 -18.94 13.30
C THR A 95 -0.40 -19.29 12.97
N PHE A 96 -0.85 -19.03 11.74
CA PHE A 96 -2.18 -19.46 11.27
C PHE A 96 -2.30 -20.99 11.27
N SER A 97 -1.29 -21.71 10.80
CA SER A 97 -1.29 -23.19 10.78
C SER A 97 -1.44 -23.78 12.19
N ALA A 98 -0.74 -23.26 13.18
CA ALA A 98 -0.88 -23.70 14.56
C ALA A 98 -2.26 -23.38 15.14
N ALA A 99 -2.80 -22.18 14.90
CA ALA A 99 -4.12 -21.78 15.35
C ALA A 99 -5.24 -22.60 14.68
N LEU A 100 -5.09 -22.94 13.39
CA LEU A 100 -6.02 -23.82 12.68
C LEU A 100 -5.96 -25.25 13.20
N ALA A 101 -4.76 -25.78 13.50
CA ALA A 101 -4.61 -27.11 14.09
C ALA A 101 -5.29 -27.22 15.46
N GLU A 102 -5.08 -26.23 16.36
CA GLU A 102 -5.76 -26.17 17.66
C GLU A 102 -7.28 -26.16 17.51
N SER A 103 -7.82 -25.37 16.56
CA SER A 103 -9.26 -25.24 16.33
C SER A 103 -9.84 -26.50 15.72
N SER A 104 -9.20 -27.08 14.72
CA SER A 104 -9.70 -28.21 13.96
C SER A 104 -9.76 -29.48 14.78
N ALA A 105 -8.75 -29.73 15.61
CA ALA A 105 -8.75 -30.86 16.55
C ALA A 105 -9.98 -30.87 17.48
N ARG A 106 -10.52 -29.69 17.77
CA ARG A 106 -11.65 -29.52 18.67
C ARG A 106 -13.00 -29.43 17.96
N LEU A 107 -13.05 -28.60 16.90
CA LEU A 107 -14.31 -28.26 16.23
C LEU A 107 -14.72 -29.31 15.20
N ASN A 108 -13.77 -30.09 14.71
CA ASN A 108 -13.95 -31.15 13.72
C ASN A 108 -14.84 -30.70 12.54
N PRO A 109 -14.49 -29.62 11.81
CA PRO A 109 -15.29 -29.16 10.69
C PRO A 109 -15.13 -30.10 9.50
N GLU A 110 -16.19 -30.27 8.71
CA GLU A 110 -16.14 -31.05 7.47
C GLU A 110 -15.39 -30.29 6.37
N ARG A 111 -15.44 -28.94 6.43
CA ARG A 111 -14.81 -28.07 5.42
C ARG A 111 -14.37 -26.74 6.03
N TRP A 112 -13.24 -26.23 5.53
CA TRP A 112 -12.87 -24.82 5.65
C TRP A 112 -13.32 -24.04 4.42
N VAL A 113 -13.87 -22.85 4.62
CA VAL A 113 -14.25 -21.91 3.56
C VAL A 113 -13.50 -20.60 3.79
N ILE A 114 -12.85 -20.09 2.78
CA ILE A 114 -12.12 -18.81 2.84
C ILE A 114 -12.26 -18.07 1.51
N VAL A 115 -12.23 -16.75 1.55
CA VAL A 115 -11.99 -15.93 0.35
C VAL A 115 -10.50 -15.94 0.04
N GLU A 116 -10.11 -15.77 -1.22
CA GLU A 116 -8.70 -15.69 -1.63
C GLU A 116 -7.92 -14.75 -0.69
N PRO A 117 -6.90 -15.25 0.06
CA PRO A 117 -6.08 -14.40 0.92
C PRO A 117 -5.37 -13.29 0.16
N GLY A 118 -5.06 -12.18 0.83
CA GLY A 118 -4.32 -11.07 0.23
C GLY A 118 -2.83 -11.35 0.01
N GLU A 119 -2.29 -12.42 0.60
CA GLU A 119 -0.87 -12.80 0.50
C GLU A 119 -0.71 -14.23 0.01
N TRP A 120 0.19 -14.43 -0.95
CA TRP A 120 0.50 -15.75 -1.51
C TRP A 120 1.03 -16.72 -0.44
N SER A 121 1.89 -16.24 0.46
CA SER A 121 2.45 -17.05 1.55
C SER A 121 1.38 -17.52 2.55
N VAL A 122 0.41 -16.67 2.87
CA VAL A 122 -0.73 -17.01 3.74
C VAL A 122 -1.64 -18.03 3.06
N ARG A 123 -1.92 -17.85 1.77
CA ARG A 123 -2.67 -18.82 0.98
C ARG A 123 -2.00 -20.19 1.00
N LYS A 124 -0.69 -20.22 0.78
CA LYS A 124 0.12 -21.45 0.82
C LYS A 124 0.05 -22.11 2.19
N GLU A 125 0.26 -21.36 3.28
CA GLU A 125 0.21 -21.85 4.65
C GLU A 125 -1.16 -22.49 4.98
N ILE A 126 -2.26 -21.85 4.57
CA ILE A 126 -3.62 -22.36 4.81
C ILE A 126 -3.89 -23.63 4.00
N CYS A 127 -3.44 -23.70 2.74
CA CYS A 127 -3.56 -24.90 1.92
C CYS A 127 -2.79 -26.08 2.55
N GLU A 128 -1.55 -25.87 2.96
CA GLU A 128 -0.73 -26.89 3.62
C GLU A 128 -1.32 -27.33 4.97
N ALA A 129 -1.88 -26.40 5.73
CA ALA A 129 -2.58 -26.71 6.99
C ALA A 129 -3.85 -27.54 6.77
N ALA A 130 -4.63 -27.26 5.72
CA ALA A 130 -5.81 -28.02 5.37
C ALA A 130 -5.46 -29.45 4.93
N GLU A 131 -4.42 -29.60 4.12
CA GLU A 131 -3.91 -30.91 3.70
C GLU A 131 -3.41 -31.72 4.90
N ALA A 132 -2.62 -31.11 5.78
CA ALA A 132 -2.11 -31.76 7.00
C ALA A 132 -3.24 -32.18 7.97
N ALA A 133 -4.33 -31.41 8.04
CA ALA A 133 -5.49 -31.73 8.86
C ALA A 133 -6.46 -32.72 8.21
N GLY A 134 -6.31 -33.03 6.91
CA GLY A 134 -7.24 -33.86 6.13
C GLY A 134 -8.62 -33.19 5.95
N ILE A 135 -8.70 -31.85 5.99
CA ILE A 135 -9.95 -31.09 5.89
C ILE A 135 -10.07 -30.50 4.47
N SER A 136 -11.26 -30.63 3.88
CA SER A 136 -11.56 -30.00 2.59
C SER A 136 -11.48 -28.48 2.69
N LEU A 137 -10.75 -27.83 1.77
CA LEU A 137 -10.62 -26.37 1.69
C LEU A 137 -11.33 -25.84 0.44
N GLU A 138 -12.25 -24.90 0.63
CA GLU A 138 -12.91 -24.16 -0.44
C GLU A 138 -12.41 -22.71 -0.42
N ILE A 139 -11.66 -22.32 -1.47
CA ILE A 139 -11.22 -20.93 -1.67
C ILE A 139 -12.18 -20.27 -2.64
N ARG A 140 -12.85 -19.21 -2.24
CA ARG A 140 -13.83 -18.47 -3.03
C ARG A 140 -13.24 -17.21 -3.64
N ASP A 141 -13.79 -16.79 -4.78
CA ASP A 141 -13.44 -15.51 -5.40
C ASP A 141 -13.78 -14.35 -4.46
N ASP A 142 -12.85 -13.40 -4.37
CA ASP A 142 -13.03 -12.20 -3.58
C ASP A 142 -13.81 -11.14 -4.37
N ARG A 143 -15.09 -10.96 -4.04
CA ARG A 143 -15.98 -9.98 -4.68
C ARG A 143 -15.66 -8.54 -4.32
N HIS A 144 -14.81 -8.30 -3.34
CA HIS A 144 -14.32 -6.96 -3.02
C HIS A 144 -13.40 -6.41 -4.12
N PHE A 145 -13.01 -7.23 -5.09
CA PHE A 145 -12.34 -6.82 -6.31
C PHE A 145 -13.30 -6.83 -7.50
N LEU A 146 -13.17 -5.81 -8.35
CA LEU A 146 -14.04 -5.60 -9.50
C LEU A 146 -13.56 -6.35 -10.75
N CYS A 147 -12.37 -6.94 -10.69
CA CYS A 147 -11.77 -7.77 -11.73
C CYS A 147 -11.39 -9.14 -11.15
N SER A 148 -11.98 -10.23 -11.65
CA SER A 148 -11.57 -11.57 -11.26
C SER A 148 -10.21 -11.95 -11.85
N HIS A 149 -9.55 -12.99 -11.29
CA HIS A 149 -8.31 -13.52 -11.84
C HIS A 149 -8.45 -13.96 -13.31
N ALA A 150 -9.56 -14.62 -13.65
CA ALA A 150 -9.85 -15.05 -15.03
C ALA A 150 -9.99 -13.86 -15.99
N GLN A 151 -10.64 -12.78 -15.55
CA GLN A 151 -10.79 -11.57 -16.35
C GLN A 151 -9.44 -10.86 -16.56
N PHE A 152 -8.58 -10.80 -15.54
CA PHE A 152 -7.24 -10.24 -15.71
C PHE A 152 -6.35 -11.12 -16.60
N ALA A 153 -6.45 -12.44 -16.47
CA ALA A 153 -5.73 -13.38 -17.33
C ALA A 153 -6.12 -13.18 -18.81
N ALA A 154 -7.41 -13.04 -19.10
CA ALA A 154 -7.90 -12.73 -20.46
C ALA A 154 -7.40 -11.38 -20.97
N HIS A 155 -7.36 -10.32 -20.12
CA HIS A 155 -6.73 -9.05 -20.49
C HIS A 155 -5.25 -9.21 -20.83
N ALA A 156 -4.52 -10.06 -20.11
CA ALA A 156 -3.07 -10.24 -20.26
C ALA A 156 -2.69 -11.19 -21.41
N GLU A 157 -3.64 -11.99 -21.91
CA GLU A 157 -3.39 -13.00 -22.94
C GLU A 157 -2.87 -12.38 -24.25
N GLY A 158 -1.80 -12.95 -24.81
CA GLY A 158 -1.18 -12.51 -26.06
C GLY A 158 -0.51 -11.15 -26.04
N ARG A 159 -0.56 -10.40 -24.93
CA ARG A 159 0.04 -9.06 -24.83
C ARG A 159 1.52 -9.16 -24.44
N LYS A 160 2.40 -8.58 -25.26
CA LYS A 160 3.84 -8.47 -24.95
C LYS A 160 4.13 -7.48 -23.82
N GLN A 161 3.30 -6.47 -23.65
CA GLN A 161 3.39 -5.47 -22.59
C GLN A 161 2.01 -5.22 -22.01
N LEU A 162 1.92 -5.27 -20.71
CA LEU A 162 0.74 -4.85 -19.99
C LEU A 162 0.82 -3.34 -19.76
N ARG A 163 -0.32 -2.67 -19.92
CA ARG A 163 -0.44 -1.23 -19.67
C ARG A 163 -1.73 -0.96 -18.92
N MET A 164 -1.62 -0.38 -17.75
CA MET A 164 -2.75 -0.04 -16.90
C MET A 164 -3.80 0.82 -17.63
N GLU A 165 -3.39 1.73 -18.50
CA GLU A 165 -4.29 2.57 -19.28
C GLU A 165 -5.30 1.77 -20.12
N PHE A 166 -4.87 0.70 -20.80
CA PHE A 166 -5.76 -0.14 -21.59
C PHE A 166 -6.66 -1.00 -20.72
N PHE A 167 -6.11 -1.55 -19.65
CA PHE A 167 -6.87 -2.27 -18.63
C PHE A 167 -7.97 -1.39 -18.02
N TYR A 168 -7.65 -0.15 -17.65
CA TYR A 168 -8.59 0.79 -17.08
C TYR A 168 -9.75 1.13 -18.03
N ARG A 169 -9.48 1.29 -19.34
CA ARG A 169 -10.53 1.48 -20.34
C ARG A 169 -11.50 0.30 -20.40
N GLU A 170 -10.98 -0.93 -20.41
CA GLU A 170 -11.79 -2.15 -20.35
C GLU A 170 -12.64 -2.19 -19.07
N MET A 171 -12.06 -1.84 -17.92
CA MET A 171 -12.78 -1.79 -16.66
C MET A 171 -13.88 -0.72 -16.63
N ARG A 172 -13.60 0.49 -17.17
CA ARG A 172 -14.63 1.54 -17.31
C ARG A 172 -15.80 1.08 -18.18
N GLN A 173 -15.52 0.40 -19.28
CA GLN A 173 -16.58 -0.15 -20.16
C GLN A 173 -17.38 -1.25 -19.45
N ARG A 174 -16.71 -2.19 -18.80
CA ARG A 174 -17.34 -3.31 -18.08
C ARG A 174 -18.27 -2.85 -16.98
N HIS A 175 -17.86 -1.84 -16.21
CA HIS A 175 -18.63 -1.35 -15.06
C HIS A 175 -19.43 -0.08 -15.35
N SER A 176 -19.47 0.38 -16.61
CA SER A 176 -20.19 1.59 -17.02
C SER A 176 -19.80 2.85 -16.24
N VAL A 177 -18.51 2.98 -15.89
CA VAL A 177 -17.98 4.07 -15.06
C VAL A 177 -17.49 5.24 -15.93
N LEU A 178 -17.96 6.46 -15.64
CA LEU A 178 -17.66 7.70 -16.36
C LEU A 178 -17.88 7.56 -17.88
N LEU A 179 -18.97 6.90 -18.26
CA LEU A 179 -19.41 6.78 -19.65
C LEU A 179 -20.70 7.57 -19.88
N GLU A 180 -20.80 8.17 -21.05
CA GLU A 180 -21.98 8.83 -21.61
C GLU A 180 -22.24 8.22 -22.99
N GLU A 181 -23.41 7.59 -23.18
CA GLU A 181 -23.77 6.87 -24.42
C GLU A 181 -22.69 5.88 -24.90
N GLY A 182 -22.05 5.17 -23.96
CA GLY A 182 -20.98 4.19 -24.25
C GLY A 182 -19.60 4.80 -24.57
N LYS A 183 -19.48 6.12 -24.59
CA LYS A 183 -18.22 6.85 -24.82
C LYS A 183 -17.68 7.42 -23.51
N PRO A 184 -16.37 7.68 -23.41
CA PRO A 184 -15.82 8.28 -22.21
C PRO A 184 -16.40 9.70 -21.99
N ALA A 185 -16.88 9.96 -20.79
CA ALA A 185 -17.37 11.28 -20.38
C ALA A 185 -16.30 12.34 -20.64
N GLY A 186 -16.70 13.51 -21.13
CA GLY A 186 -15.78 14.58 -21.52
C GLY A 186 -14.90 14.26 -22.73
N GLY A 187 -15.17 13.18 -23.48
CA GLY A 187 -14.48 12.83 -24.73
C GLY A 187 -13.08 12.22 -24.58
N ALA A 188 -12.55 12.05 -23.38
CA ALA A 188 -11.22 11.50 -23.12
C ALA A 188 -11.22 10.35 -22.11
N TRP A 189 -10.27 9.41 -22.25
CA TRP A 189 -10.13 8.29 -21.32
C TRP A 189 -9.37 8.64 -20.04
N ASN A 190 -8.52 9.67 -20.06
CA ASN A 190 -7.88 10.22 -18.88
C ASN A 190 -7.67 11.74 -19.02
N PHE A 191 -7.50 12.40 -17.88
CA PHE A 191 -7.33 13.85 -17.77
C PHE A 191 -6.07 14.23 -17.00
N ASP A 192 -5.03 13.39 -17.03
CA ASP A 192 -3.77 13.61 -16.29
C ASP A 192 -3.10 14.96 -16.61
N SER A 193 -3.27 15.47 -17.84
CA SER A 193 -2.71 16.76 -18.24
C SER A 193 -3.35 17.96 -17.55
N GLU A 194 -4.55 17.81 -17.01
CA GLU A 194 -5.28 18.86 -16.28
C GLU A 194 -5.00 18.84 -14.78
N ASN A 195 -4.44 17.73 -14.28
CA ASN A 195 -4.11 17.48 -12.89
C ASN A 195 -2.63 17.78 -12.58
N ARG A 196 -2.20 17.57 -11.32
CA ARG A 196 -0.79 17.58 -10.86
C ARG A 196 -0.11 18.95 -10.89
N LYS A 197 -0.82 19.98 -10.42
CA LYS A 197 -0.28 21.31 -10.20
C LYS A 197 0.65 21.32 -8.97
N SER A 198 1.43 22.38 -8.84
CA SER A 198 2.25 22.66 -7.64
C SER A 198 1.77 23.92 -6.95
N PHE A 199 1.91 24.00 -5.62
CA PHE A 199 1.44 25.15 -4.82
C PHE A 199 2.24 26.46 -5.08
N GLY A 200 3.41 26.37 -5.70
CA GLY A 200 4.29 27.52 -5.88
C GLY A 200 4.81 28.04 -4.54
N LYS A 201 5.05 29.38 -4.47
CA LYS A 201 5.57 30.02 -3.24
C LYS A 201 4.49 30.28 -2.19
N SER A 202 3.23 30.31 -2.59
CA SER A 202 2.09 30.64 -1.70
C SER A 202 1.71 29.52 -0.74
N GLY A 203 2.18 28.32 -1.01
CA GLY A 203 1.80 27.12 -0.25
C GLY A 203 0.41 26.60 -0.60
N PRO A 204 -0.05 25.56 0.12
CA PRO A 204 -1.38 24.98 -0.10
C PRO A 204 -2.48 25.98 0.22
N PRO A 205 -3.59 25.99 -0.54
CA PRO A 205 -4.78 26.75 -0.17
C PRO A 205 -5.36 26.19 1.14
N LEU A 206 -6.23 26.99 1.78
CA LEU A 206 -6.93 26.55 2.98
C LEU A 206 -7.72 25.27 2.66
N HIS A 207 -7.50 24.22 3.44
CA HIS A 207 -8.18 22.94 3.25
C HIS A 207 -8.61 22.34 4.58
N THR A 208 -9.63 21.49 4.50
CA THR A 208 -10.13 20.75 5.67
C THR A 208 -9.31 19.47 5.82
N PRO A 209 -8.61 19.26 6.96
CA PRO A 209 -7.91 18.02 7.21
C PRO A 209 -8.89 16.83 7.27
N PRO A 210 -8.43 15.60 7.00
CA PRO A 210 -9.28 14.43 7.10
C PRO A 210 -9.91 14.25 8.48
N ARG A 211 -11.14 13.74 8.49
CA ARG A 211 -11.85 13.38 9.72
C ARG A 211 -10.99 12.45 10.58
N ARG A 212 -10.93 12.73 11.87
CA ARG A 212 -10.22 11.92 12.87
C ARG A 212 -11.21 11.04 13.61
N PHE A 213 -10.82 9.79 13.85
CA PHE A 213 -11.60 8.81 14.60
C PHE A 213 -10.94 8.58 15.95
N LYS A 214 -11.64 8.97 17.02
CA LYS A 214 -11.13 8.79 18.38
C LYS A 214 -11.23 7.33 18.77
N PRO A 215 -10.12 6.69 19.23
CA PRO A 215 -10.16 5.32 19.72
C PRO A 215 -11.20 5.13 20.82
N ASP A 216 -12.09 4.18 20.62
CA ASP A 216 -13.05 3.73 21.61
C ASP A 216 -12.41 2.78 22.64
N ALA A 217 -13.18 2.24 23.58
CA ALA A 217 -12.66 1.39 24.64
C ALA A 217 -11.97 0.11 24.11
N LEU A 218 -12.52 -0.49 23.05
CA LEU A 218 -11.96 -1.70 22.44
C LEU A 218 -10.64 -1.40 21.71
N THR A 219 -10.60 -0.33 20.94
CA THR A 219 -9.39 0.16 20.29
C THR A 219 -8.31 0.54 21.31
N GLN A 220 -8.68 1.22 22.40
CA GLN A 220 -7.73 1.58 23.48
C GLN A 220 -7.07 0.34 24.10
N GLN A 221 -7.81 -0.75 24.31
CA GLN A 221 -7.25 -2.02 24.78
C GLN A 221 -6.22 -2.58 23.78
N VAL A 222 -6.49 -2.50 22.49
CA VAL A 222 -5.55 -2.91 21.43
C VAL A 222 -4.29 -2.04 21.46
N LEU A 223 -4.44 -0.70 21.57
CA LEU A 223 -3.29 0.21 21.63
C LEU A 223 -2.38 -0.10 22.82
N ALA A 224 -2.98 -0.38 24.00
CA ALA A 224 -2.23 -0.79 25.18
C ALA A 224 -1.49 -2.12 24.97
N LEU A 225 -2.18 -3.13 24.42
CA LEU A 225 -1.59 -4.42 24.09
C LEU A 225 -0.40 -4.29 23.12
N VAL A 226 -0.57 -3.51 22.04
CA VAL A 226 0.47 -3.33 21.03
C VAL A 226 1.69 -2.61 21.60
N ASN A 227 1.50 -1.58 22.39
CA ASN A 227 2.60 -0.89 23.06
C ASN A 227 3.40 -1.80 24.00
N GLU A 228 2.76 -2.75 24.62
CA GLU A 228 3.41 -3.66 25.56
C GLU A 228 4.05 -4.87 24.84
N ARG A 229 3.27 -5.59 24.00
CA ARG A 229 3.73 -6.83 23.36
C ARG A 229 4.74 -6.58 22.25
N PHE A 230 4.64 -5.45 21.56
CA PHE A 230 5.48 -5.04 20.44
C PHE A 230 6.27 -3.76 20.77
N ALA A 231 6.75 -3.65 22.02
CA ALA A 231 7.44 -2.46 22.54
C ALA A 231 8.60 -2.00 21.63
N GLU A 232 9.39 -2.95 21.12
CA GLU A 232 10.57 -2.72 20.27
C GLU A 232 10.20 -2.42 18.79
N HIS A 233 8.92 -2.57 18.41
CA HIS A 233 8.49 -2.31 17.04
C HIS A 233 8.44 -0.80 16.74
N PRO A 234 8.73 -0.39 15.47
CA PRO A 234 8.76 1.03 15.12
C PRO A 234 7.38 1.68 15.17
N GLY A 235 7.38 3.00 15.26
CA GLY A 235 6.17 3.82 15.22
C GLY A 235 5.62 4.18 16.58
N ASP A 236 4.65 5.09 16.56
CA ASP A 236 4.02 5.73 17.72
C ASP A 236 2.48 5.60 17.60
N LEU A 237 1.80 5.39 18.70
CA LEU A 237 0.35 5.26 18.76
C LEU A 237 -0.37 6.51 19.30
N THR A 238 0.36 7.55 19.70
CA THR A 238 -0.23 8.77 20.30
C THR A 238 -1.11 9.54 19.31
N ALA A 239 -0.85 9.40 18.01
CA ALA A 239 -1.60 10.03 16.94
C ALA A 239 -2.57 9.06 16.23
N PHE A 240 -2.85 7.87 16.79
CA PHE A 240 -3.73 6.89 16.17
C PHE A 240 -5.17 7.42 16.08
N ASP A 241 -5.65 7.62 14.87
CA ASP A 241 -6.96 8.18 14.56
C ASP A 241 -7.58 7.58 13.27
N TRP A 242 -7.23 6.32 12.99
CA TRP A 242 -7.69 5.59 11.82
C TRP A 242 -9.11 5.03 12.02
N PRO A 243 -9.95 5.00 10.96
CA PRO A 243 -11.21 4.29 10.99
C PRO A 243 -10.99 2.78 11.11
N VAL A 244 -11.72 2.12 12.00
CA VAL A 244 -11.60 0.69 12.32
C VAL A 244 -12.90 -0.09 12.15
N THR A 245 -13.99 0.59 11.79
CA THR A 245 -15.31 -0.03 11.51
C THR A 245 -15.84 0.33 10.12
N ALA A 246 -16.82 -0.42 9.61
CA ALA A 246 -17.46 -0.12 8.34
C ALA A 246 -18.21 1.22 8.36
N GLU A 247 -18.81 1.59 9.50
CA GLU A 247 -19.51 2.87 9.70
C GLU A 247 -18.53 4.03 9.64
N GLU A 248 -17.38 3.92 10.31
CA GLU A 248 -16.31 4.92 10.26
C GLU A 248 -15.71 5.04 8.85
N ALA A 249 -15.59 3.92 8.13
CA ALA A 249 -15.11 3.90 6.75
C ALA A 249 -16.05 4.68 5.81
N VAL A 250 -17.36 4.56 5.99
CA VAL A 250 -18.35 5.36 5.25
C VAL A 250 -18.23 6.84 5.59
N GLN A 251 -18.09 7.20 6.89
CA GLN A 251 -17.90 8.59 7.31
C GLN A 251 -16.59 9.19 6.74
N ALA A 252 -15.53 8.40 6.64
CA ALA A 252 -14.27 8.84 6.01
C ALA A 252 -14.45 9.11 4.51
N LEU A 253 -15.25 8.28 3.81
CA LEU A 253 -15.60 8.51 2.41
C LEU A 253 -16.40 9.79 2.23
N GLU A 254 -17.47 9.98 3.01
CA GLU A 254 -18.32 11.16 2.95
C GLU A 254 -17.51 12.45 3.20
N ASP A 255 -16.64 12.44 4.19
CA ASP A 255 -15.74 13.54 4.52
C ASP A 255 -14.78 13.89 3.37
N PHE A 256 -14.20 12.87 2.72
CA PHE A 256 -13.34 13.10 1.56
C PHE A 256 -14.11 13.68 0.38
N ILE A 257 -15.27 13.13 0.05
CA ILE A 257 -16.11 13.60 -1.06
C ILE A 257 -16.58 15.04 -0.85
N ALA A 258 -16.93 15.40 0.39
CA ALA A 258 -17.44 16.73 0.72
C ALA A 258 -16.36 17.82 0.70
N HIS A 259 -15.12 17.49 1.12
CA HIS A 259 -14.15 18.52 1.47
C HIS A 259 -12.87 18.52 0.62
N ARG A 260 -12.47 17.38 0.00
CA ARG A 260 -11.16 17.27 -0.64
C ARG A 260 -11.18 16.80 -2.09
N LEU A 261 -12.20 16.03 -2.51
CA LEU A 261 -12.27 15.51 -3.88
C LEU A 261 -12.25 16.64 -4.93
N VAL A 262 -12.84 17.78 -4.63
CA VAL A 262 -12.95 18.95 -5.53
C VAL A 262 -11.56 19.43 -5.97
N GLU A 263 -10.55 19.36 -5.09
CA GLU A 263 -9.19 19.82 -5.34
C GLU A 263 -8.17 18.69 -5.48
N PHE A 264 -8.60 17.44 -5.28
CA PHE A 264 -7.71 16.28 -5.31
C PHE A 264 -6.89 16.21 -6.61
N GLY A 265 -7.53 16.37 -7.77
CA GLY A 265 -6.86 16.27 -9.07
C GLY A 265 -5.74 17.30 -9.22
N ASP A 266 -6.01 18.55 -8.87
CA ASP A 266 -5.05 19.64 -8.96
C ASP A 266 -3.79 19.38 -8.10
N TRP A 267 -3.96 18.84 -6.89
CA TRP A 267 -2.90 18.79 -5.88
C TRP A 267 -2.42 17.37 -5.53
N GLN A 268 -2.84 16.34 -6.25
CA GLN A 268 -2.52 14.95 -5.92
C GLN A 268 -1.02 14.61 -5.88
N ASP A 269 -0.18 15.38 -6.59
CA ASP A 269 1.28 15.19 -6.64
C ASP A 269 2.04 16.22 -5.78
N ALA A 270 1.35 17.20 -5.21
CA ALA A 270 1.99 18.23 -4.40
C ALA A 270 2.34 17.74 -3.00
N MET A 271 3.46 18.24 -2.46
CA MET A 271 3.97 17.92 -1.12
C MET A 271 4.26 19.23 -0.38
N TRP A 272 4.10 19.23 0.95
CA TRP A 272 4.41 20.41 1.76
C TRP A 272 4.84 20.01 3.16
N THR A 273 5.82 20.72 3.72
CA THR A 273 6.33 20.45 5.07
C THR A 273 5.21 20.54 6.10
N ASN A 274 5.11 19.54 6.97
CA ASN A 274 4.10 19.43 8.04
C ASN A 274 2.64 19.28 7.56
N GLU A 275 2.41 19.00 6.26
CA GLU A 275 1.08 18.75 5.70
C GLU A 275 0.97 17.30 5.21
N PRO A 276 0.78 16.33 6.11
CA PRO A 276 0.80 14.91 5.75
C PRO A 276 -0.38 14.47 4.90
N TRP A 277 -1.49 15.18 4.95
CA TRP A 277 -2.74 14.75 4.35
C TRP A 277 -3.08 15.50 3.08
N LEU A 278 -2.91 16.83 3.06
CA LEU A 278 -3.33 17.71 1.98
C LEU A 278 -4.74 17.32 1.47
N PHE A 279 -4.88 17.04 0.19
CA PHE A 279 -6.17 16.69 -0.44
C PHE A 279 -6.37 15.18 -0.61
N HIS A 280 -5.55 14.33 0.02
CA HIS A 280 -5.66 12.87 -0.09
C HIS A 280 -6.81 12.29 0.74
N SER A 281 -7.33 11.13 0.29
CA SER A 281 -8.56 10.55 0.85
C SER A 281 -8.38 9.82 2.19
N ARG A 282 -7.20 9.24 2.45
CA ARG A 282 -6.95 8.29 3.55
C ARG A 282 -7.81 7.00 3.51
N LEU A 283 -8.38 6.65 2.35
CA LEU A 283 -9.28 5.48 2.23
C LEU A 283 -8.55 4.16 1.95
N SER A 284 -7.24 4.18 1.72
CA SER A 284 -6.46 2.98 1.41
C SER A 284 -6.55 1.92 2.51
N THR A 285 -6.54 2.30 3.77
CA THR A 285 -6.68 1.39 4.92
C THR A 285 -8.00 0.64 4.89
N VAL A 286 -9.12 1.35 4.80
CA VAL A 286 -10.46 0.75 4.85
C VAL A 286 -10.79 -0.06 3.58
N LEU A 287 -10.20 0.31 2.44
CA LEU A 287 -10.29 -0.47 1.21
C LEU A 287 -9.49 -1.78 1.30
N ASN A 288 -8.30 -1.74 1.91
CA ASN A 288 -7.42 -2.91 1.99
C ASN A 288 -7.82 -3.87 3.12
N LEU A 289 -8.40 -3.36 4.19
CA LEU A 289 -9.07 -4.19 5.23
C LEU A 289 -10.45 -4.69 4.81
N LYS A 290 -11.00 -4.19 3.67
CA LYS A 290 -12.33 -4.51 3.12
C LYS A 290 -13.51 -4.04 3.98
N LEU A 291 -13.30 -3.01 4.81
CA LEU A 291 -14.37 -2.34 5.55
C LEU A 291 -15.26 -1.46 4.65
N LEU A 292 -14.77 -1.09 3.47
CA LEU A 292 -15.47 -0.24 2.50
C LEU A 292 -15.32 -0.81 1.09
N HIS A 293 -16.44 -1.18 0.47
CA HIS A 293 -16.43 -1.75 -0.87
C HIS A 293 -16.04 -0.70 -1.94
N PRO A 294 -15.13 -1.01 -2.89
CA PRO A 294 -14.62 -0.04 -3.87
C PRO A 294 -15.70 0.52 -4.81
N SER A 295 -16.76 -0.23 -5.12
CA SER A 295 -17.87 0.29 -5.93
C SER A 295 -18.55 1.49 -5.28
N ARG A 296 -18.76 1.49 -3.94
CA ARG A 296 -19.33 2.63 -3.20
C ARG A 296 -18.45 3.88 -3.34
N VAL A 297 -17.15 3.70 -3.31
CA VAL A 297 -16.18 4.81 -3.44
C VAL A 297 -16.21 5.39 -4.86
N ILE A 298 -16.25 4.52 -5.88
CA ILE A 298 -16.36 4.91 -7.29
C ILE A 298 -17.68 5.64 -7.54
N GLU A 299 -18.79 5.09 -7.07
CA GLU A 299 -20.12 5.69 -7.21
C GLU A 299 -20.20 7.05 -6.54
N ALA A 300 -19.66 7.19 -5.32
CA ALA A 300 -19.66 8.48 -4.60
C ALA A 300 -18.88 9.56 -5.35
N ALA A 301 -17.71 9.23 -5.90
CA ALA A 301 -16.91 10.16 -6.69
C ALA A 301 -17.58 10.51 -8.03
N GLN A 302 -18.17 9.52 -8.72
CA GLN A 302 -18.92 9.75 -9.96
C GLN A 302 -20.17 10.60 -9.73
N ASN A 303 -20.88 10.38 -8.63
CA ASN A 303 -22.04 11.19 -8.25
C ASN A 303 -21.65 12.62 -7.89
N ALA A 304 -20.52 12.83 -7.21
CA ALA A 304 -20.02 14.17 -6.93
C ALA A 304 -19.74 14.96 -8.21
N TRP A 305 -19.12 14.31 -9.23
CA TRP A 305 -18.95 14.91 -10.53
C TRP A 305 -20.29 15.22 -11.22
N LYS A 306 -21.20 14.24 -11.35
CA LYS A 306 -22.52 14.43 -11.98
C LYS A 306 -23.33 15.56 -11.36
N GLN A 307 -23.15 15.82 -10.08
CA GLN A 307 -23.81 16.89 -9.31
C GLN A 307 -23.05 18.23 -9.36
N GLY A 308 -21.95 18.32 -10.12
CA GLY A 308 -21.15 19.55 -10.23
C GLY A 308 -20.33 19.89 -8.97
N ARG A 309 -20.20 18.94 -8.00
CA ARG A 309 -19.44 19.14 -6.76
C ARG A 309 -17.94 18.85 -6.90
N ALA A 310 -17.54 18.15 -7.96
CA ALA A 310 -16.14 17.89 -8.27
C ALA A 310 -15.90 17.97 -9.80
N PRO A 311 -14.73 18.47 -10.25
CA PRO A 311 -14.38 18.49 -11.66
C PRO A 311 -14.18 17.08 -12.21
N LEU A 312 -14.47 16.86 -13.49
CA LEU A 312 -14.31 15.54 -14.15
C LEU A 312 -12.87 15.04 -14.03
N ALA A 313 -11.88 15.89 -14.25
CA ALA A 313 -10.47 15.53 -14.18
C ALA A 313 -10.07 15.00 -12.80
N GLY A 314 -10.53 15.64 -11.72
CA GLY A 314 -10.28 15.19 -10.35
C GLY A 314 -11.00 13.87 -10.02
N ALA A 315 -12.29 13.77 -10.38
CA ALA A 315 -13.08 12.55 -10.17
C ALA A 315 -12.53 11.36 -10.97
N GLU A 316 -12.17 11.56 -12.26
CA GLU A 316 -11.54 10.53 -13.10
C GLU A 316 -10.18 10.12 -12.53
N GLY A 317 -9.34 11.09 -12.16
CA GLY A 317 -8.04 10.82 -11.57
C GLY A 317 -8.13 9.99 -10.30
N PHE A 318 -9.12 10.26 -9.44
CA PHE A 318 -9.37 9.49 -8.23
C PHE A 318 -9.92 8.07 -8.53
N ILE A 319 -10.94 7.96 -9.39
CA ILE A 319 -11.53 6.66 -9.77
C ILE A 319 -10.49 5.76 -10.44
N ARG A 320 -9.57 6.32 -11.21
CA ARG A 320 -8.49 5.57 -11.85
C ARG A 320 -7.54 4.90 -10.85
N GLN A 321 -7.35 5.47 -9.65
CA GLN A 321 -6.56 4.80 -8.62
C GLN A 321 -7.25 3.52 -8.12
N ILE A 322 -8.58 3.50 -8.09
CA ILE A 322 -9.38 2.38 -7.54
C ILE A 322 -9.71 1.37 -8.64
N LEU A 323 -10.39 1.78 -9.71
CA LEU A 323 -10.81 0.91 -10.79
C LEU A 323 -9.66 0.51 -11.73
N GLY A 324 -8.64 1.37 -11.86
CA GLY A 324 -7.45 1.12 -12.67
C GLY A 324 -6.33 0.47 -11.85
N TRP A 325 -5.62 1.27 -11.08
CA TRP A 325 -4.38 0.81 -10.43
C TRP A 325 -4.61 -0.30 -9.41
N ARG A 326 -5.58 -0.20 -8.49
CA ARG A 326 -5.84 -1.22 -7.48
C ARG A 326 -6.11 -2.60 -8.10
N GLU A 327 -6.99 -2.65 -9.09
CA GLU A 327 -7.35 -3.90 -9.77
C GLU A 327 -6.19 -4.44 -10.63
N TYR A 328 -5.46 -3.55 -11.33
CA TYR A 328 -4.31 -3.92 -12.15
C TYR A 328 -3.15 -4.49 -11.32
N VAL A 329 -2.84 -3.87 -10.20
CA VAL A 329 -1.77 -4.31 -9.28
C VAL A 329 -2.07 -5.70 -8.73
N ARG A 330 -3.32 -5.95 -8.30
CA ARG A 330 -3.75 -7.28 -7.85
C ARG A 330 -3.58 -8.33 -8.95
N GLY A 331 -3.96 -7.99 -10.17
CA GLY A 331 -3.81 -8.88 -11.32
C GLY A 331 -2.35 -9.24 -11.62
N ILE A 332 -1.44 -8.25 -11.57
CA ILE A 332 0.01 -8.46 -11.70
C ILE A 332 0.52 -9.36 -10.57
N TYR A 333 0.16 -9.05 -9.31
CA TYR A 333 0.59 -9.82 -8.15
C TYR A 333 0.28 -11.31 -8.31
N TRP A 334 -0.99 -11.67 -8.46
CA TRP A 334 -1.39 -13.07 -8.53
C TRP A 334 -0.90 -13.81 -9.78
N ARG A 335 -0.65 -13.09 -10.88
CA ARG A 335 -0.08 -13.66 -12.09
C ARG A 335 1.39 -13.99 -11.96
N GLN A 336 2.13 -13.25 -11.14
CA GLN A 336 3.59 -13.30 -11.08
C GLN A 336 4.16 -13.93 -9.80
N MET A 337 3.34 -14.11 -8.75
CA MET A 337 3.80 -14.77 -7.53
C MET A 337 3.96 -16.29 -7.73
N PRO A 338 4.93 -16.93 -7.05
CA PRO A 338 5.83 -16.33 -6.04
C PRO A 338 7.11 -15.68 -6.60
N GLU A 339 7.45 -15.86 -7.86
CA GLU A 339 8.73 -15.46 -8.46
C GLU A 339 8.93 -13.94 -8.47
N TYR A 340 7.83 -13.16 -8.44
CA TYR A 340 7.86 -11.70 -8.49
C TYR A 340 8.67 -11.09 -7.34
N LEU A 341 8.64 -11.70 -6.17
CA LEU A 341 9.35 -11.24 -4.96
C LEU A 341 10.87 -11.19 -5.15
N GLU A 342 11.41 -12.04 -6.01
CA GLU A 342 12.87 -12.17 -6.22
C GLU A 342 13.38 -11.36 -7.42
N LEU A 343 12.50 -10.59 -8.09
CA LEU A 343 12.89 -9.82 -9.25
C LEU A 343 13.82 -8.65 -8.89
N ASN A 344 14.87 -8.48 -9.71
CA ASN A 344 15.87 -7.42 -9.55
C ASN A 344 16.54 -7.10 -10.89
N ALA A 345 15.77 -6.64 -11.87
CA ALA A 345 16.23 -6.41 -13.24
C ALA A 345 17.38 -5.40 -13.37
N LEU A 346 17.53 -4.49 -12.39
CA LEU A 346 18.60 -3.49 -12.37
C LEU A 346 19.86 -3.96 -11.62
N GLY A 347 19.86 -5.17 -11.02
CA GLY A 347 20.99 -5.68 -10.25
C GLY A 347 21.35 -4.85 -9.01
N ALA A 348 20.35 -4.21 -8.39
CA ALA A 348 20.54 -3.40 -7.18
C ALA A 348 21.04 -4.27 -6.00
N ALA A 349 22.11 -3.84 -5.31
CA ALA A 349 22.82 -4.68 -4.34
C ALA A 349 23.06 -4.03 -2.97
N HIS A 350 22.77 -2.74 -2.83
CA HIS A 350 22.99 -2.03 -1.57
C HIS A 350 21.92 -2.37 -0.53
N PRO A 351 22.27 -2.44 0.76
CA PRO A 351 21.28 -2.55 1.83
C PRO A 351 20.50 -1.23 1.99
N LEU A 352 19.33 -1.31 2.59
CA LEU A 352 18.51 -0.15 2.92
C LEU A 352 19.27 0.74 3.93
N PRO A 353 19.45 2.05 3.64
CA PRO A 353 20.13 2.95 4.58
C PRO A 353 19.43 3.01 5.93
N PRO A 354 20.17 2.96 7.05
CA PRO A 354 19.59 2.95 8.41
C PRO A 354 18.69 4.15 8.74
N PHE A 355 18.90 5.29 8.09
CA PHE A 355 18.05 6.46 8.30
C PHE A 355 16.59 6.27 7.85
N TYR A 356 16.26 5.24 7.06
CA TYR A 356 14.87 4.87 6.76
C TYR A 356 14.11 4.47 8.03
N TRP A 357 14.80 3.91 9.01
CA TRP A 357 14.22 3.51 10.30
C TRP A 357 14.27 4.60 11.38
N THR A 358 15.10 5.63 11.20
CA THR A 358 15.30 6.65 12.23
C THR A 358 14.84 8.05 11.82
N GLY A 359 14.66 8.30 10.51
CA GLY A 359 14.40 9.63 9.96
C GLY A 359 15.59 10.59 10.05
N LYS A 360 16.75 10.15 10.56
CA LYS A 360 17.93 11.01 10.78
C LYS A 360 18.74 11.19 9.51
N THR A 361 18.48 12.27 8.78
CA THR A 361 19.19 12.65 7.56
C THR A 361 19.18 14.16 7.40
N GLU A 362 20.19 14.71 6.70
CA GLU A 362 20.26 16.14 6.37
C GLU A 362 19.40 16.52 5.14
N MET A 363 18.87 15.55 4.42
CA MET A 363 17.96 15.78 3.30
C MET A 363 16.57 16.12 3.83
N VAL A 364 16.16 17.38 3.81
CA VAL A 364 14.87 17.84 4.37
C VAL A 364 13.67 17.07 3.80
N CYS A 365 13.65 16.78 2.49
CA CYS A 365 12.60 15.99 1.87
C CYS A 365 12.51 14.56 2.42
N MET A 366 13.63 13.89 2.63
CA MET A 366 13.69 12.56 3.23
C MET A 366 13.32 12.62 4.71
N GLN A 367 13.86 13.59 5.45
CA GLN A 367 13.59 13.76 6.87
C GLN A 367 12.07 13.94 7.14
N ASP A 368 11.41 14.84 6.39
CA ASP A 368 9.98 15.11 6.53
C ASP A 368 9.13 13.87 6.18
N ALA A 369 9.39 13.24 5.02
CA ALA A 369 8.65 12.06 4.59
C ALA A 369 8.83 10.87 5.52
N LEU A 370 10.05 10.64 6.04
CA LEU A 370 10.33 9.55 6.98
C LEU A 370 9.76 9.82 8.37
N ALA A 371 9.89 11.05 8.90
CA ALA A 371 9.32 11.42 10.18
C ALA A 371 7.79 11.26 10.18
N GLN A 372 7.12 11.71 9.12
CA GLN A 372 5.70 11.51 8.91
C GLN A 372 5.34 10.02 8.86
N THR A 373 6.07 9.22 8.06
CA THR A 373 5.85 7.78 7.89
C THR A 373 5.97 7.05 9.23
N LEU A 374 7.06 7.27 9.97
CA LEU A 374 7.31 6.59 11.24
C LEU A 374 6.31 7.00 12.33
N LYS A 375 5.86 8.25 12.34
CA LYS A 375 4.90 8.76 13.32
C LYS A 375 3.47 8.34 13.04
N LEU A 376 3.03 8.42 11.77
CA LEU A 376 1.63 8.23 11.38
C LEU A 376 1.35 6.88 10.72
N GLY A 377 2.40 6.11 10.39
CA GLY A 377 2.28 4.94 9.52
C GLY A 377 1.85 5.29 8.10
N TYR A 378 2.02 6.55 7.67
CA TYR A 378 1.46 7.04 6.43
C TYR A 378 2.37 8.06 5.71
N ALA A 379 2.43 7.91 4.41
CA ALA A 379 2.82 8.95 3.46
C ALA A 379 1.94 8.80 2.21
N HIS A 380 1.59 9.89 1.55
CA HIS A 380 0.81 9.77 0.31
C HIS A 380 1.69 9.24 -0.84
N HIS A 381 1.03 8.75 -1.92
CA HIS A 381 1.71 8.01 -2.99
C HIS A 381 2.96 8.72 -3.54
N ILE A 382 2.92 10.04 -3.75
CA ILE A 382 4.05 10.77 -4.31
C ILE A 382 5.25 10.84 -3.35
N GLN A 383 5.04 10.96 -2.06
CA GLN A 383 6.13 10.85 -1.08
C GLN A 383 6.75 9.44 -1.11
N ARG A 384 5.90 8.38 -1.23
CA ARG A 384 6.40 7.01 -1.36
C ARG A 384 7.16 6.81 -2.66
N LEU A 385 6.63 7.24 -3.80
CA LEU A 385 7.23 7.01 -5.11
C LEU A 385 8.41 7.94 -5.39
N MET A 386 8.23 9.26 -5.21
CA MET A 386 9.16 10.28 -5.70
C MET A 386 10.07 10.88 -4.63
N VAL A 387 9.98 10.42 -3.38
CA VAL A 387 10.92 10.77 -2.32
C VAL A 387 11.60 9.48 -1.83
N THR A 388 10.96 8.69 -0.98
CA THR A 388 11.58 7.50 -0.38
C THR A 388 11.91 6.42 -1.43
N GLY A 389 10.98 6.10 -2.31
CA GLY A 389 11.19 5.11 -3.38
C GLY A 389 12.21 5.56 -4.42
N LEU A 390 12.15 6.82 -4.85
CA LEU A 390 13.09 7.39 -5.81
C LEU A 390 14.53 7.36 -5.28
N TYR A 391 14.73 7.73 -4.01
CA TYR A 391 16.04 7.65 -3.38
C TYR A 391 16.55 6.20 -3.38
N ALA A 392 15.74 5.25 -2.91
CA ALA A 392 16.11 3.84 -2.85
C ALA A 392 16.48 3.27 -4.22
N LEU A 393 15.70 3.58 -5.26
CA LEU A 393 15.95 3.17 -6.66
C LEU A 393 17.31 3.67 -7.14
N MET A 394 17.57 4.98 -7.04
CA MET A 394 18.79 5.58 -7.55
C MET A 394 20.02 5.26 -6.68
N PHE A 395 19.83 5.00 -5.41
CA PHE A 395 20.85 4.49 -4.50
C PHE A 395 21.27 3.06 -4.87
N GLY A 396 20.37 2.28 -5.45
CA GLY A 396 20.56 0.88 -5.79
C GLY A 396 20.28 -0.06 -4.60
N VAL A 397 19.29 0.26 -3.79
CA VAL A 397 18.85 -0.61 -2.67
C VAL A 397 18.21 -1.89 -3.22
N ARG A 398 18.52 -3.04 -2.63
CA ARG A 398 17.89 -4.32 -2.98
C ARG A 398 16.35 -4.19 -2.90
N PRO A 399 15.61 -4.48 -3.99
CA PRO A 399 14.16 -4.26 -4.06
C PRO A 399 13.40 -4.95 -2.93
N ARG A 400 13.83 -6.16 -2.52
CA ARG A 400 13.23 -6.91 -1.42
C ARG A 400 13.32 -6.19 -0.07
N GLU A 401 14.39 -5.41 0.18
CA GLU A 401 14.52 -4.63 1.41
C GLU A 401 13.61 -3.40 1.41
N VAL A 402 13.44 -2.78 0.23
CA VAL A 402 12.48 -1.67 0.08
C VAL A 402 11.05 -2.18 0.30
N HIS A 403 10.70 -3.32 -0.30
CA HIS A 403 9.42 -4.00 -0.06
C HIS A 403 9.20 -4.30 1.42
N ALA A 404 10.16 -4.97 2.08
CA ALA A 404 10.04 -5.31 3.50
C ALA A 404 9.83 -4.08 4.38
N TRP A 405 10.52 -2.97 4.07
CA TRP A 405 10.35 -1.71 4.79
C TRP A 405 8.96 -1.10 4.55
N TYR A 406 8.47 -1.05 3.29
CA TYR A 406 7.15 -0.51 2.97
C TYR A 406 6.04 -1.33 3.63
N LEU A 407 6.14 -2.66 3.55
CA LEU A 407 5.19 -3.56 4.21
C LEU A 407 5.20 -3.39 5.74
N ALA A 408 6.36 -3.07 6.33
CA ALA A 408 6.51 -2.85 7.76
C ALA A 408 5.89 -1.55 8.24
N VAL A 409 6.14 -0.42 7.53
CA VAL A 409 5.86 0.91 8.10
C VAL A 409 4.49 1.47 7.73
N TYR A 410 3.91 1.11 6.57
CA TYR A 410 2.64 1.68 6.14
C TYR A 410 1.43 0.91 6.67
N VAL A 411 0.49 1.64 7.28
CA VAL A 411 -0.74 1.08 7.87
C VAL A 411 -1.67 0.42 6.86
N ASP A 412 -1.61 0.84 5.60
CA ASP A 412 -2.41 0.32 4.49
C ASP A 412 -1.71 -0.79 3.69
N ALA A 413 -0.51 -1.21 4.11
CA ALA A 413 0.26 -2.19 3.38
C ALA A 413 -0.28 -3.62 3.57
N VAL A 414 -0.73 -4.21 2.46
CA VAL A 414 -1.00 -5.63 2.25
C VAL A 414 -0.20 -6.06 1.02
N GLU A 415 0.37 -7.25 1.02
CA GLU A 415 1.38 -7.65 0.04
C GLU A 415 0.88 -7.53 -1.42
N TRP A 416 -0.37 -7.91 -1.70
CA TRP A 416 -0.90 -7.85 -3.07
C TRP A 416 -0.90 -6.44 -3.67
N VAL A 417 -1.05 -5.39 -2.87
CA VAL A 417 -1.04 -3.99 -3.33
C VAL A 417 0.34 -3.36 -3.20
N GLU A 418 1.07 -3.69 -2.15
CA GLU A 418 2.35 -3.07 -1.84
C GLU A 418 3.45 -3.60 -2.75
N LEU A 419 3.60 -4.93 -2.89
CA LEU A 419 4.71 -5.55 -3.59
C LEU A 419 4.85 -5.10 -5.07
N PRO A 420 3.81 -5.13 -5.92
CA PRO A 420 3.97 -4.65 -7.30
C PRO A 420 4.17 -3.14 -7.40
N ASN A 421 3.58 -2.35 -6.50
CA ASN A 421 3.85 -0.92 -6.45
C ASN A 421 5.31 -0.62 -6.07
N THR A 422 5.90 -1.41 -5.19
CA THR A 422 7.29 -1.25 -4.77
C THR A 422 8.24 -1.84 -5.82
N LEU A 423 8.18 -3.13 -6.10
CA LEU A 423 9.13 -3.77 -7.01
C LEU A 423 8.96 -3.28 -8.46
N GLY A 424 7.72 -3.20 -8.94
CA GLY A 424 7.44 -2.84 -10.33
C GLY A 424 7.47 -1.35 -10.58
N MET A 425 6.65 -0.58 -9.87
CA MET A 425 6.53 0.86 -10.13
C MET A 425 7.71 1.65 -9.55
N SER A 426 8.02 1.45 -8.27
CA SER A 426 9.03 2.26 -7.57
C SER A 426 10.46 1.83 -7.92
N GLN A 427 10.78 0.55 -7.85
CA GLN A 427 12.14 0.02 -7.99
C GLN A 427 12.47 -0.49 -9.40
N HIS A 428 11.48 -0.54 -10.31
CA HIS A 428 11.65 -1.09 -11.67
C HIS A 428 12.35 -2.46 -11.70
N ALA A 429 12.14 -3.23 -10.64
CA ALA A 429 12.78 -4.52 -10.45
C ALA A 429 12.25 -5.61 -11.39
N ASP A 430 11.04 -5.43 -11.93
CA ASP A 430 10.39 -6.33 -12.87
C ASP A 430 10.75 -6.05 -14.35
N GLY A 431 11.71 -5.15 -14.60
CA GLY A 431 12.18 -4.84 -15.95
C GLY A 431 11.14 -4.16 -16.85
N GLY A 432 10.06 -3.62 -16.28
CA GLY A 432 9.05 -2.86 -17.02
C GLY A 432 7.73 -3.59 -17.26
N LEU A 433 7.45 -4.66 -16.52
CA LEU A 433 6.17 -5.35 -16.55
C LEU A 433 5.05 -4.45 -16.02
N MET A 434 5.26 -3.84 -14.85
CA MET A 434 4.31 -2.95 -14.17
C MET A 434 4.33 -1.53 -14.76
N ALA A 435 5.52 -0.96 -14.89
CA ALA A 435 5.74 0.40 -15.35
C ALA A 435 6.76 0.43 -16.50
N SER A 436 6.39 0.99 -17.64
CA SER A 436 7.16 0.93 -18.90
C SER A 436 8.53 1.64 -18.87
N LYS A 437 8.85 2.36 -17.80
CA LYS A 437 10.15 3.00 -17.56
C LYS A 437 10.37 3.19 -16.07
N PRO A 438 11.62 3.28 -15.59
CA PRO A 438 11.89 3.68 -14.22
C PRO A 438 11.45 5.13 -13.95
N TYR A 439 10.89 5.37 -12.77
CA TYR A 439 10.51 6.71 -12.31
C TYR A 439 11.72 7.38 -11.65
N ILE A 440 12.62 7.93 -12.47
CA ILE A 440 13.80 8.66 -12.00
C ILE A 440 13.67 10.15 -12.25
N ALA A 441 14.16 10.96 -11.32
CA ALA A 441 14.18 12.42 -11.41
C ALA A 441 15.31 13.01 -10.57
N THR A 442 15.79 14.21 -10.95
CA THR A 442 16.69 15.00 -10.12
C THR A 442 15.94 15.65 -8.95
N GLY A 443 16.65 16.20 -7.98
CA GLY A 443 16.09 17.01 -6.89
C GLY A 443 15.20 18.18 -7.35
N LYS A 444 15.32 18.62 -8.61
CA LYS A 444 14.45 19.66 -9.19
C LYS A 444 12.98 19.26 -9.29
N TYR A 445 12.68 17.95 -9.39
CA TYR A 445 11.28 17.50 -9.30
C TYR A 445 10.70 17.79 -7.92
N ILE A 446 11.44 17.41 -6.87
CA ILE A 446 11.04 17.64 -5.47
C ILE A 446 10.91 19.14 -5.20
N GLN A 447 11.89 19.95 -5.68
CA GLN A 447 11.85 21.41 -5.57
C GLN A 447 10.60 22.03 -6.20
N ARG A 448 10.17 21.51 -7.36
CA ARG A 448 8.99 22.01 -8.06
C ARG A 448 7.69 21.64 -7.34
N MET A 449 7.62 20.43 -6.78
CA MET A 449 6.40 19.87 -6.21
C MET A 449 6.25 20.09 -4.70
N SER A 450 7.23 20.76 -4.05
CA SER A 450 7.25 20.98 -2.61
C SER A 450 7.98 22.24 -2.21
N ASN A 451 7.95 22.57 -0.92
CA ASN A 451 8.78 23.60 -0.30
C ASN A 451 10.04 23.03 0.38
N TYR A 452 10.29 21.74 0.33
CA TYR A 452 11.38 21.08 1.08
C TYR A 452 12.76 21.67 0.79
N CYS A 453 13.04 22.03 -0.47
CA CYS A 453 14.35 22.52 -0.86
C CYS A 453 14.67 23.95 -0.36
N SER A 454 13.65 24.72 0.04
CA SER A 454 13.88 26.10 0.52
C SER A 454 14.65 26.17 1.85
N GLY A 455 14.56 25.13 2.68
CA GLY A 455 15.29 25.00 3.95
C GLY A 455 16.40 23.94 3.94
N CYS A 456 16.70 23.35 2.76
CA CYS A 456 17.67 22.27 2.65
C CYS A 456 19.07 22.84 2.38
N ARG A 457 20.11 22.24 3.00
CA ARG A 457 21.52 22.61 2.73
C ARG A 457 21.99 22.24 1.33
N PHE A 458 21.29 21.29 0.67
CA PHE A 458 21.66 20.80 -0.65
C PHE A 458 20.93 21.56 -1.76
N ASP A 459 21.66 21.93 -2.81
CA ASP A 459 21.09 22.57 -4.01
C ASP A 459 20.66 21.50 -5.03
N PRO A 460 19.37 21.42 -5.38
CA PRO A 460 18.88 20.45 -6.38
C PRO A 460 19.43 20.67 -7.80
N ALA A 461 20.09 21.80 -8.08
CA ALA A 461 20.79 22.04 -9.35
C ALA A 461 22.17 21.39 -9.40
N GLU A 462 22.80 21.17 -8.24
CA GLU A 462 24.16 20.69 -8.14
C GLU A 462 24.24 19.17 -8.04
N SER A 463 25.14 18.57 -8.83
CA SER A 463 25.39 17.11 -8.84
C SER A 463 26.73 16.71 -8.23
N THR A 464 27.63 17.69 -7.97
CA THR A 464 28.96 17.48 -7.39
C THR A 464 29.32 18.68 -6.53
N GLY A 465 30.15 18.49 -5.52
CA GLY A 465 30.57 19.56 -4.59
C GLY A 465 29.85 19.48 -3.23
N PRO A 466 30.19 20.36 -2.29
CA PRO A 466 29.75 20.26 -0.89
C PRO A 466 28.23 20.48 -0.70
N THR A 467 27.58 21.17 -1.62
CA THR A 467 26.14 21.46 -1.62
C THR A 467 25.36 20.59 -2.60
N ALA A 468 26.01 19.62 -3.22
CA ALA A 468 25.36 18.74 -4.20
C ALA A 468 24.17 17.98 -3.59
N CYS A 469 23.03 18.06 -4.28
CA CYS A 469 21.84 17.33 -3.86
C CYS A 469 22.02 15.82 -4.12
N PRO A 470 21.90 14.96 -3.09
CA PRO A 470 22.04 13.51 -3.27
C PRO A 470 21.11 12.93 -4.34
N PHE A 471 19.87 13.42 -4.47
CA PHE A 471 18.97 13.00 -5.55
C PHE A 471 19.53 13.34 -6.93
N THR A 472 20.11 14.51 -7.11
CA THR A 472 20.65 14.93 -8.40
C THR A 472 21.94 14.17 -8.73
N THR A 473 22.82 13.95 -7.75
CA THR A 473 24.01 13.12 -7.92
C THR A 473 23.65 11.69 -8.31
N LEU A 474 22.78 11.04 -7.51
CA LEU A 474 22.36 9.66 -7.73
C LEU A 474 21.58 9.48 -9.04
N TYR A 475 20.79 10.48 -9.48
CA TYR A 475 20.14 10.46 -10.78
C TYR A 475 21.15 10.33 -11.95
N TRP A 476 22.19 11.14 -11.94
CA TRP A 476 23.21 11.08 -12.97
C TRP A 476 24.02 9.78 -12.90
N ASP A 477 24.38 9.35 -11.69
CA ASP A 477 25.08 8.08 -11.49
C ASP A 477 24.24 6.88 -11.94
N PHE A 478 22.93 6.85 -11.64
CA PHE A 478 22.00 5.83 -12.12
C PHE A 478 21.98 5.76 -13.66
N LEU A 479 21.87 6.90 -14.34
CA LEU A 479 21.91 6.93 -15.79
C LEU A 479 23.24 6.43 -16.35
N LEU A 480 24.38 6.76 -15.71
CA LEU A 480 25.72 6.29 -16.11
C LEU A 480 25.88 4.79 -15.90
N GLN A 481 25.31 4.23 -14.81
CA GLN A 481 25.39 2.79 -14.52
C GLN A 481 24.51 1.98 -15.49
N HIS A 482 23.33 2.49 -15.83
CA HIS A 482 22.33 1.76 -16.60
C HIS A 482 22.19 2.29 -18.04
N GLU A 483 23.19 3.03 -18.56
CA GLU A 483 23.15 3.67 -19.88
C GLU A 483 22.74 2.69 -20.99
N ALA A 484 23.38 1.51 -21.04
CA ALA A 484 23.12 0.51 -22.08
C ALA A 484 21.66 0.04 -22.09
N ALA A 485 21.11 -0.30 -20.92
CA ALA A 485 19.73 -0.74 -20.78
C ALA A 485 18.73 0.40 -21.07
N MET A 486 19.02 1.63 -20.60
CA MET A 486 18.17 2.78 -20.82
C MET A 486 18.14 3.27 -22.27
N ARG A 487 19.22 3.06 -23.05
CA ARG A 487 19.23 3.33 -24.50
C ARG A 487 18.24 2.45 -25.27
N LEU A 488 17.94 1.25 -24.80
CA LEU A 488 16.96 0.35 -25.41
C LEU A 488 15.52 0.76 -25.08
N ASN A 489 15.29 1.60 -24.08
CA ASN A 489 13.97 2.06 -23.70
C ASN A 489 13.65 3.41 -24.37
N GLN A 490 12.77 3.39 -25.37
CA GLN A 490 12.38 4.60 -26.13
C GLN A 490 11.88 5.75 -25.24
N ARG A 491 11.24 5.44 -24.09
CA ARG A 491 10.74 6.46 -23.14
C ARG A 491 11.83 7.12 -22.32
N MET A 492 13.07 6.57 -22.36
CA MET A 492 14.25 7.10 -21.67
C MET A 492 15.22 7.83 -22.61
N SER A 493 14.93 7.89 -23.90
CA SER A 493 15.84 8.43 -24.91
C SER A 493 16.29 9.88 -24.64
N MET A 494 15.41 10.75 -24.14
CA MET A 494 15.78 12.13 -23.79
C MET A 494 16.74 12.19 -22.61
N GLN A 495 16.50 11.40 -21.57
CA GLN A 495 17.33 11.34 -20.38
C GLN A 495 18.74 10.82 -20.71
N VAL A 496 18.82 9.79 -21.55
CA VAL A 496 20.10 9.21 -21.98
C VAL A 496 20.90 10.20 -22.85
N ARG A 497 20.25 10.93 -23.78
CA ARG A 497 20.93 11.97 -24.58
C ARG A 497 21.58 13.05 -23.69
N ASN A 498 21.03 13.33 -22.51
CA ASN A 498 21.63 14.30 -21.61
C ASN A 498 23.01 13.84 -21.08
N LEU A 499 23.31 12.53 -21.07
CA LEU A 499 24.63 12.01 -20.72
C LEU A 499 25.73 12.45 -21.71
N GLU A 500 25.39 12.71 -22.97
CA GLU A 500 26.32 13.14 -24.00
C GLU A 500 26.89 14.56 -23.72
N ARG A 501 26.23 15.32 -22.84
CA ARG A 501 26.66 16.65 -22.40
C ARG A 501 27.68 16.59 -21.26
N LEU A 502 27.93 15.43 -20.67
CA LEU A 502 28.87 15.23 -19.58
C LEU A 502 30.21 14.79 -20.14
N ASP A 503 31.26 15.58 -19.90
CA ASP A 503 32.65 15.17 -20.16
C ASP A 503 33.11 14.11 -19.14
N GLU A 504 34.21 13.44 -19.41
CA GLU A 504 34.76 12.37 -18.57
C GLU A 504 35.12 12.85 -17.16
N THR A 505 35.57 14.09 -16.99
CA THR A 505 35.87 14.67 -15.68
C THR A 505 34.62 14.79 -14.83
N LYS A 506 33.52 15.29 -15.42
CA LYS A 506 32.23 15.39 -14.72
C LYS A 506 31.63 14.02 -14.43
N ARG A 507 31.73 13.06 -15.34
CA ARG A 507 31.29 11.67 -15.13
C ARG A 507 32.05 11.03 -13.96
N ALA A 508 33.37 11.17 -13.91
CA ALA A 508 34.20 10.66 -12.81
C ALA A 508 33.84 11.33 -11.46
N ALA A 509 33.64 12.65 -11.44
CA ALA A 509 33.23 13.38 -10.25
C ALA A 509 31.86 12.96 -9.72
N ILE A 510 30.89 12.71 -10.61
CA ILE A 510 29.54 12.19 -10.23
C ILE A 510 29.65 10.81 -9.60
N ARG A 511 30.39 9.89 -10.22
CA ARG A 511 30.60 8.53 -9.69
C ARG A 511 31.27 8.55 -8.31
N SER A 512 32.31 9.36 -8.16
CA SER A 512 33.00 9.55 -6.87
C SER A 512 32.06 10.09 -5.79
N MET A 513 31.28 11.12 -6.10
CA MET A 513 30.31 11.70 -5.16
C MET A 513 29.21 10.70 -4.81
N ALA A 514 28.68 9.93 -5.77
CA ALA A 514 27.68 8.91 -5.53
C ALA A 514 28.21 7.78 -4.62
N ALA A 515 29.46 7.36 -4.82
CA ALA A 515 30.14 6.40 -3.95
C ALA A 515 30.28 6.94 -2.51
N GLN A 516 30.62 8.22 -2.36
CA GLN A 516 30.69 8.89 -1.07
C GLN A 516 29.31 8.93 -0.38
N ILE A 517 28.23 9.33 -1.08
CA ILE A 517 26.86 9.35 -0.56
C ILE A 517 26.47 7.96 -0.05
N ARG A 518 26.75 6.89 -0.81
CA ARG A 518 26.46 5.52 -0.40
C ARG A 518 27.25 5.11 0.86
N SER A 519 28.54 5.44 0.91
CA SER A 519 29.39 5.15 2.06
C SER A 519 28.90 5.87 3.33
N ASP A 520 28.56 7.16 3.22
CA ASP A 520 28.12 7.97 4.37
C ASP A 520 26.75 7.52 4.89
N ALA A 521 25.83 7.22 3.99
CA ALA A 521 24.51 6.70 4.34
C ALA A 521 24.57 5.36 5.11
N GLN A 522 25.56 4.52 4.86
CA GLN A 522 25.79 3.26 5.56
C GLN A 522 26.46 3.46 6.94
N ARG A 523 27.34 4.46 7.08
CA ARG A 523 28.04 4.77 8.34
C ARG A 523 27.15 5.43 9.38
N SER A 524 26.11 6.11 8.98
CA SER A 524 25.15 6.76 9.90
C SER A 524 24.39 5.80 10.82
N ALA A 525 24.73 4.51 10.81
CA ALA A 525 24.15 3.46 11.64
C ALA A 525 24.95 3.23 12.96
N GLN A 526 26.16 3.76 13.06
CA GLN A 526 27.01 3.66 14.25
C GLN A 526 26.89 4.95 15.11
#